data_48ec00c9477b1b3f2e7a2af74e0c2f3f
#
_entry.id   48ec00c9477b1b3f2e7a2af74e0c2f3f
#
_cell.length_a   1.000
_cell.length_b   1.000
_cell.length_c   1.000
_cell.angle_alpha   90.00
_cell.angle_beta   90.00
_cell.angle_gamma   90.00
#
_symmetry.space_group_name_H-M   'P 1'
#
loop_
_entity.id
_entity.type
_entity.pdbx_description
1 polymer ?
#
loop_
_entity_poly.entity_id
_entity_poly.type
_entity_poly.pdbx_seq_one_letter_code
_entity_poly.pdbx_strand_id
1 'polypeptide(L)'
;MRAGDGEFSASAVLAQRPLRKIQKDDKNMEEIEVRELKKVKLEKPVMIEGLPGVGNVGKLVAEHLIQELNAEKIVEIYSWHFPPQVLVNNDGTVRLCKNEVFAWKSKTKQQDLLIVSGDEQSVTNEGHYFITETLLDLAQKYKVSRIFTLGGYGIGQLVEKQSVLGAANEIGLVEEMKKYGVEFREEEPGGSIVGASGLLLGLGRLRGIPAMCLLGLTSGYLVDPKSAQAVLKVLCQALNLEIGMQALKDRAEEMEKVIERLKEMEKAQIPRHREEELGYIR
;
A
#
# COMPACT_ATOMS: atom_id res chain seq x y z
N MET A 1 20.83 -3.66 -72.46
CA MET A 1 21.41 -2.31 -72.38
C MET A 1 20.92 -1.67 -71.08
N ARG A 2 21.94 -1.36 -70.25
CA ARG A 2 22.00 -0.46 -69.07
C ARG A 2 21.04 -0.61 -67.93
N ALA A 3 21.65 -1.12 -66.85
CA ALA A 3 21.30 -1.03 -65.44
C ALA A 3 21.17 0.44 -64.98
N GLY A 4 20.34 0.68 -64.02
CA GLY A 4 20.24 1.93 -63.28
C GLY A 4 20.28 1.59 -61.78
N ASP A 5 21.49 1.76 -61.23
CA ASP A 5 21.74 1.60 -59.78
C ASP A 5 21.13 2.75 -59.02
N GLY A 6 20.19 2.45 -58.13
CA GLY A 6 19.63 3.37 -57.12
C GLY A 6 20.26 3.15 -55.78
N GLU A 7 21.30 3.89 -55.46
CA GLU A 7 21.93 3.96 -54.16
C GLU A 7 20.94 4.45 -53.09
N PHE A 8 20.57 3.59 -52.15
CA PHE A 8 19.96 4.02 -50.88
C PHE A 8 21.06 4.53 -49.96
N SER A 9 21.20 5.83 -49.89
CA SER A 9 22.02 6.51 -48.89
C SER A 9 21.30 6.46 -47.53
N ALA A 10 21.67 5.48 -46.71
CA ALA A 10 21.31 5.43 -45.30
C ALA A 10 22.38 6.16 -44.48
N SER A 11 22.23 7.46 -44.33
CA SER A 11 23.04 8.25 -43.40
C SER A 11 22.11 9.07 -42.49
N ALA A 12 21.41 8.37 -41.59
CA ALA A 12 20.82 8.99 -40.40
C ALA A 12 21.93 9.09 -39.35
N VAL A 13 22.58 10.24 -39.30
CA VAL A 13 23.49 10.62 -38.23
C VAL A 13 22.70 10.66 -36.94
N LEU A 14 22.81 9.59 -36.14
CA LEU A 14 22.45 9.61 -34.73
C LEU A 14 23.32 10.67 -34.06
N ALA A 15 22.79 11.87 -33.87
CA ALA A 15 23.38 12.89 -33.05
C ALA A 15 23.53 12.32 -31.63
N GLN A 16 24.73 11.84 -31.33
CA GLN A 16 25.12 11.47 -29.97
C GLN A 16 25.01 12.72 -29.12
N ARG A 17 23.95 12.79 -28.33
CA ARG A 17 23.89 13.78 -27.24
C ARG A 17 25.12 13.52 -26.36
N PRO A 18 26.00 14.53 -26.11
CA PRO A 18 27.14 14.34 -25.25
C PRO A 18 26.60 13.89 -23.88
N LEU A 19 27.14 12.78 -23.38
CA LEU A 19 26.92 12.36 -22.00
C LEU A 19 27.24 13.54 -21.10
N ARG A 20 26.23 14.03 -20.38
CA ARG A 20 26.41 15.13 -19.42
C ARG A 20 27.48 14.69 -18.44
N LYS A 21 28.63 15.38 -18.42
CA LYS A 21 29.64 15.16 -17.38
C LYS A 21 28.99 15.45 -16.05
N ILE A 22 28.81 14.44 -15.23
CA ILE A 22 28.37 14.57 -13.85
C ILE A 22 29.45 15.37 -13.14
N GLN A 23 29.25 16.66 -12.96
CA GLN A 23 30.06 17.44 -12.03
C GLN A 23 29.68 16.99 -10.62
N LYS A 24 30.67 16.67 -9.81
CA LYS A 24 30.53 16.18 -8.44
C LYS A 24 29.81 17.13 -7.47
N ASP A 25 29.42 18.32 -7.92
CA ASP A 25 28.74 19.37 -7.15
C ASP A 25 27.26 19.56 -7.54
N ASP A 26 26.73 18.83 -8.53
CA ASP A 26 25.29 18.73 -8.74
C ASP A 26 24.69 17.76 -7.70
N LYS A 27 24.61 18.24 -6.48
CA LYS A 27 23.70 17.75 -5.46
C LYS A 27 22.28 18.01 -5.90
N ASN A 28 21.69 17.21 -6.77
CA ASN A 28 20.23 17.24 -6.90
C ASN A 28 19.80 16.36 -8.07
N MET A 29 20.16 15.09 -8.00
CA MET A 29 19.17 14.12 -8.41
C MET A 29 18.34 13.93 -7.15
N GLU A 30 17.19 14.58 -7.11
CA GLU A 30 16.26 14.43 -5.99
C GLU A 30 15.93 12.96 -5.86
N GLU A 31 16.27 12.36 -4.73
CA GLU A 31 16.02 10.93 -4.45
C GLU A 31 14.52 10.63 -4.52
N ILE A 32 13.71 11.69 -4.46
CA ILE A 32 12.26 11.67 -4.62
C ILE A 32 11.83 12.80 -5.54
N GLU A 33 11.05 12.45 -6.55
CA GLU A 33 10.38 13.40 -7.44
C GLU A 33 8.88 13.45 -7.10
N VAL A 34 8.37 14.61 -6.70
CA VAL A 34 6.95 14.85 -6.42
C VAL A 34 6.32 15.63 -7.55
N ARG A 35 5.34 15.05 -8.22
CA ARG A 35 4.57 15.69 -9.30
C ARG A 35 3.19 16.07 -8.82
N GLU A 36 2.94 17.35 -8.63
CA GLU A 36 1.60 17.86 -8.37
C GLU A 36 0.81 17.94 -9.67
N LEU A 37 -0.22 17.12 -9.78
CA LEU A 37 -1.10 17.06 -10.95
C LEU A 37 -2.22 18.09 -10.86
N LYS A 38 -2.70 18.32 -9.62
CA LYS A 38 -3.83 19.23 -9.38
C LYS A 38 -3.74 19.88 -8.00
N LYS A 39 -4.12 21.14 -7.92
CA LYS A 39 -4.27 21.87 -6.66
C LYS A 39 -5.71 21.75 -6.18
N VAL A 40 -5.90 21.25 -4.98
CA VAL A 40 -7.20 21.11 -4.32
C VAL A 40 -7.20 21.85 -2.98
N LYS A 41 -8.37 22.34 -2.60
CA LYS A 41 -8.56 22.94 -1.26
C LYS A 41 -9.39 22.02 -0.41
N LEU A 42 -8.77 21.46 0.61
CA LEU A 42 -9.38 20.59 1.61
C LEU A 42 -9.44 21.29 2.97
N GLU A 43 -10.38 20.87 3.82
CA GLU A 43 -10.55 21.40 5.17
C GLU A 43 -10.12 20.37 6.20
N LYS A 44 -8.90 20.53 6.76
CA LYS A 44 -8.32 19.65 7.78
C LYS A 44 -8.57 18.16 7.48
N PRO A 45 -8.16 17.67 6.30
CA PRO A 45 -8.47 16.32 5.89
C PRO A 45 -7.88 15.28 6.84
N VAL A 46 -8.42 14.08 6.81
CA VAL A 46 -7.75 12.89 7.35
C VAL A 46 -6.90 12.29 6.25
N MET A 47 -5.66 11.93 6.56
CA MET A 47 -4.83 11.14 5.67
C MET A 47 -5.00 9.66 5.96
N ILE A 48 -5.20 8.86 4.91
CA ILE A 48 -5.30 7.41 4.98
C ILE A 48 -4.17 6.85 4.10
N GLU A 49 -3.23 6.13 4.71
CA GLU A 49 -2.15 5.46 3.99
C GLU A 49 -2.45 3.96 3.89
N GLY A 50 -2.43 3.43 2.66
CA GLY A 50 -2.57 2.03 2.36
C GLY A 50 -1.64 1.64 1.21
N LEU A 51 -0.34 1.54 1.51
CA LEU A 51 0.67 1.03 0.59
C LEU A 51 0.72 -0.51 0.60
N PRO A 52 1.34 -1.14 -0.42
CA PRO A 52 1.51 -2.58 -0.44
C PRO A 52 2.23 -3.10 0.81
N GLY A 53 1.75 -4.18 1.39
CA GLY A 53 2.31 -4.80 2.58
C GLY A 53 1.73 -6.20 2.82
N VAL A 54 1.81 -6.68 4.05
CA VAL A 54 1.36 -8.03 4.42
C VAL A 54 -0.11 -8.25 4.05
N GLY A 55 -0.37 -9.28 3.24
CA GLY A 55 -1.71 -9.58 2.74
C GLY A 55 -2.33 -8.52 1.83
N ASN A 56 -1.57 -7.48 1.43
CA ASN A 56 -2.04 -6.30 0.71
C ASN A 56 -3.26 -5.61 1.36
N VAL A 57 -3.46 -5.83 2.67
CA VAL A 57 -4.65 -5.36 3.39
C VAL A 57 -4.83 -3.85 3.27
N GLY A 58 -3.78 -3.07 3.56
CA GLY A 58 -3.84 -1.60 3.47
C GLY A 58 -4.13 -1.12 2.05
N LYS A 59 -3.43 -1.68 1.06
CA LYS A 59 -3.62 -1.34 -0.36
C LYS A 59 -5.05 -1.62 -0.82
N LEU A 60 -5.59 -2.77 -0.49
CA LEU A 60 -6.98 -3.13 -0.84
C LEU A 60 -7.99 -2.12 -0.28
N VAL A 61 -7.82 -1.70 0.97
CA VAL A 61 -8.70 -0.70 1.60
C VAL A 61 -8.56 0.65 0.92
N ALA A 62 -7.33 1.13 0.70
CA ALA A 62 -7.09 2.41 0.07
C ALA A 62 -7.64 2.47 -1.36
N GLU A 63 -7.37 1.44 -2.19
CA GLU A 63 -7.89 1.36 -3.56
C GLU A 63 -9.41 1.29 -3.60
N HIS A 64 -10.01 0.55 -2.67
CA HIS A 64 -11.47 0.47 -2.55
C HIS A 64 -12.08 1.84 -2.21
N LEU A 65 -11.50 2.56 -1.24
CA LEU A 65 -11.95 3.92 -0.89
C LEU A 65 -11.80 4.88 -2.08
N ILE A 66 -10.68 4.82 -2.81
CA ILE A 66 -10.45 5.64 -3.99
C ILE A 66 -11.55 5.41 -5.04
N GLN A 67 -11.92 4.17 -5.28
CA GLN A 67 -12.94 3.80 -6.26
C GLN A 67 -14.35 4.22 -5.81
N GLU A 68 -14.78 3.84 -4.61
CA GLU A 68 -16.12 4.11 -4.09
C GLU A 68 -16.40 5.62 -3.92
N LEU A 69 -15.40 6.37 -3.50
CA LEU A 69 -15.50 7.81 -3.32
C LEU A 69 -15.26 8.60 -4.60
N ASN A 70 -14.82 7.95 -5.68
CA ASN A 70 -14.33 8.63 -6.90
C ASN A 70 -13.29 9.70 -6.54
N ALA A 71 -12.32 9.35 -5.68
CA ALA A 71 -11.29 10.25 -5.22
C ALA A 71 -10.38 10.66 -6.38
N GLU A 72 -10.03 11.94 -6.44
CA GLU A 72 -9.26 12.50 -7.54
C GLU A 72 -7.76 12.41 -7.26
N LYS A 73 -7.00 11.88 -8.20
CA LYS A 73 -5.54 11.85 -8.11
C LYS A 73 -4.96 13.26 -8.23
N ILE A 74 -4.16 13.65 -7.24
CA ILE A 74 -3.60 15.02 -7.14
C ILE A 74 -2.08 15.06 -7.11
N VAL A 75 -1.41 13.96 -6.68
CA VAL A 75 0.06 13.89 -6.60
C VAL A 75 0.52 12.51 -7.05
N GLU A 76 1.66 12.47 -7.75
CA GLU A 76 2.46 11.26 -7.98
C GLU A 76 3.84 11.46 -7.34
N ILE A 77 4.32 10.40 -6.69
CA ILE A 77 5.62 10.36 -6.02
C ILE A 77 6.44 9.25 -6.67
N TYR A 78 7.57 9.62 -7.24
CA TYR A 78 8.55 8.70 -7.80
C TYR A 78 9.78 8.67 -6.89
N SER A 79 10.41 7.51 -6.75
CA SER A 79 11.61 7.37 -5.94
C SER A 79 12.59 6.39 -6.57
N TRP A 80 13.86 6.67 -6.45
CA TRP A 80 14.95 5.76 -6.84
C TRP A 80 15.09 4.57 -5.90
N HIS A 81 14.43 4.66 -4.75
CA HIS A 81 14.39 3.60 -3.75
C HIS A 81 13.25 2.60 -3.99
N PHE A 82 12.43 2.78 -5.02
CA PHE A 82 11.48 1.76 -5.45
C PHE A 82 12.21 0.60 -6.15
N PRO A 83 11.59 -0.59 -6.25
CA PRO A 83 12.15 -1.69 -7.00
C PRO A 83 12.56 -1.25 -8.42
N PRO A 84 13.74 -1.69 -8.93
CA PRO A 84 14.25 -1.28 -10.24
C PRO A 84 13.51 -2.00 -11.37
N GLN A 85 12.23 -1.66 -11.54
CA GLN A 85 11.34 -2.26 -12.51
C GLN A 85 10.42 -1.23 -13.15
N VAL A 86 9.87 -1.58 -14.28
CA VAL A 86 8.77 -0.87 -14.91
C VAL A 86 7.54 -1.76 -14.94
N LEU A 87 6.38 -1.15 -14.83
CA LEU A 87 5.10 -1.82 -14.97
C LEU A 87 4.60 -1.68 -16.40
N VAL A 88 4.11 -2.78 -16.99
CA VAL A 88 3.55 -2.79 -18.34
C VAL A 88 2.05 -2.49 -18.26
N ASN A 89 1.61 -1.47 -18.98
CA ASN A 89 0.21 -1.10 -19.10
C ASN A 89 -0.53 -2.03 -20.09
N ASN A 90 -1.86 -2.00 -20.06
CA ASN A 90 -2.70 -2.84 -20.93
C ASN A 90 -2.48 -2.57 -22.45
N ASP A 91 -2.00 -1.37 -22.80
CA ASP A 91 -1.68 -0.97 -24.17
C ASP A 91 -0.25 -1.31 -24.60
N GLY A 92 0.52 -2.00 -23.74
CA GLY A 92 1.91 -2.39 -23.98
C GLY A 92 2.94 -1.29 -23.69
N THR A 93 2.53 -0.09 -23.28
CA THR A 93 3.46 0.95 -22.81
C THR A 93 3.98 0.62 -21.41
N VAL A 94 5.05 1.28 -20.99
CA VAL A 94 5.63 1.06 -19.66
C VAL A 94 5.60 2.33 -18.82
N ARG A 95 5.52 2.14 -17.51
CA ARG A 95 5.66 3.21 -16.51
C ARG A 95 6.52 2.78 -15.34
N LEU A 96 7.11 3.75 -14.65
CA LEU A 96 7.82 3.51 -13.39
C LEU A 96 6.82 3.19 -12.27
N CYS A 97 7.33 2.50 -11.23
CA CYS A 97 6.63 2.39 -9.94
C CYS A 97 6.50 3.78 -9.33
N LYS A 98 5.37 4.01 -8.67
CA LYS A 98 5.07 5.27 -8.01
C LYS A 98 4.12 5.08 -6.83
N ASN A 99 4.13 6.03 -5.91
CA ASN A 99 3.06 6.23 -4.97
C ASN A 99 2.18 7.39 -5.44
N GLU A 100 0.92 7.35 -5.07
CA GLU A 100 -0.10 8.29 -5.54
C GLU A 100 -0.90 8.82 -4.37
N VAL A 101 -1.24 10.11 -4.43
CA VAL A 101 -2.11 10.73 -3.44
C VAL A 101 -3.38 11.18 -4.11
N PHE A 102 -4.49 10.78 -3.54
CA PHE A 102 -5.83 11.09 -4.00
C PHE A 102 -6.53 12.00 -2.98
N ALA A 103 -7.32 12.92 -3.47
CA ALA A 103 -8.14 13.81 -2.66
C ALA A 103 -9.62 13.49 -2.85
N TRP A 104 -10.33 13.42 -1.75
CA TRP A 104 -11.77 13.40 -1.76
C TRP A 104 -12.30 14.53 -0.89
N LYS A 105 -13.16 15.36 -1.49
CA LYS A 105 -13.83 16.44 -0.78
C LYS A 105 -15.24 16.03 -0.44
N SER A 106 -15.56 16.02 0.84
CA SER A 106 -16.89 15.71 1.33
C SER A 106 -17.90 16.75 0.81
N LYS A 107 -19.04 16.27 0.37
CA LYS A 107 -20.22 17.09 0.02
C LYS A 107 -21.16 17.34 1.20
N THR A 108 -20.87 16.69 2.33
CA THR A 108 -21.66 16.74 3.57
C THR A 108 -20.79 17.32 4.70
N LYS A 109 -21.21 17.13 5.95
CA LYS A 109 -20.41 17.51 7.13
C LYS A 109 -19.32 16.47 7.50
N GLN A 110 -19.10 15.45 6.64
CA GLN A 110 -18.03 14.50 6.81
C GLN A 110 -16.68 15.17 6.56
N GLN A 111 -15.62 14.51 6.99
CA GLN A 111 -14.26 15.03 6.88
C GLN A 111 -13.69 14.79 5.48
N ASP A 112 -12.97 15.76 4.92
CA ASP A 112 -12.22 15.57 3.68
C ASP A 112 -11.12 14.52 3.86
N LEU A 113 -10.74 13.84 2.79
CA LEU A 113 -9.74 12.78 2.83
C LEU A 113 -8.58 13.04 1.87
N LEU A 114 -7.39 12.66 2.32
CA LEU A 114 -6.22 12.39 1.49
C LEU A 114 -5.93 10.89 1.57
N ILE A 115 -5.98 10.20 0.44
CA ILE A 115 -5.76 8.75 0.39
C ILE A 115 -4.46 8.50 -0.34
N VAL A 116 -3.53 7.80 0.31
CA VAL A 116 -2.24 7.41 -0.24
C VAL A 116 -2.29 5.94 -0.60
N SER A 117 -1.99 5.62 -1.84
CA SER A 117 -1.78 4.27 -2.33
C SER A 117 -0.57 4.23 -3.24
N GLY A 118 -0.19 3.06 -3.74
CA GLY A 118 0.96 2.96 -4.62
C GLY A 118 1.19 1.57 -5.16
N ASP A 119 2.17 1.48 -6.04
CA ASP A 119 2.56 0.20 -6.64
C ASP A 119 3.40 -0.63 -5.67
N GLU A 120 4.36 0.03 -5.00
CA GLU A 120 5.37 -0.61 -4.15
C GLU A 120 5.73 0.28 -2.96
N GLN A 121 6.38 -0.30 -1.95
CA GLN A 121 7.14 0.43 -0.94
C GLN A 121 8.62 0.51 -1.34
N SER A 122 9.41 1.32 -0.63
CA SER A 122 10.87 1.35 -0.77
C SER A 122 11.50 -0.02 -0.51
N VAL A 123 12.59 -0.32 -1.22
CA VAL A 123 13.44 -1.49 -0.96
C VAL A 123 14.66 -1.16 -0.11
N THR A 124 14.86 0.11 0.25
CA THR A 124 15.96 0.56 1.10
C THR A 124 15.45 1.22 2.37
N ASN A 125 16.23 1.15 3.44
CA ASN A 125 15.88 1.79 4.71
C ASN A 125 15.76 3.31 4.55
N GLU A 126 16.71 3.94 3.88
CA GLU A 126 16.73 5.38 3.61
C GLU A 126 15.50 5.82 2.84
N GLY A 127 15.12 5.07 1.81
CA GLY A 127 13.96 5.37 1.00
C GLY A 127 12.64 5.29 1.76
N HIS A 128 12.52 4.40 2.76
CA HIS A 128 11.36 4.41 3.65
C HIS A 128 11.24 5.73 4.41
N TYR A 129 12.35 6.26 4.93
CA TYR A 129 12.35 7.57 5.59
C TYR A 129 12.03 8.70 4.63
N PHE A 130 12.65 8.76 3.46
CA PHE A 130 12.41 9.82 2.47
C PHE A 130 10.95 9.86 1.98
N ILE A 131 10.37 8.71 1.68
CA ILE A 131 8.95 8.62 1.27
C ILE A 131 8.05 9.07 2.42
N THR A 132 8.33 8.60 3.65
CA THR A 132 7.53 8.99 4.83
C THR A 132 7.61 10.48 5.10
N GLU A 133 8.81 11.08 5.06
CA GLU A 133 9.01 12.53 5.21
C GLU A 133 8.23 13.30 4.13
N THR A 134 8.27 12.84 2.87
CA THR A 134 7.50 13.43 1.78
C THR A 134 5.98 13.39 2.05
N LEU A 135 5.48 12.27 2.56
CA LEU A 135 4.06 12.13 2.93
C LEU A 135 3.70 13.05 4.10
N LEU A 136 4.59 13.21 5.08
CA LEU A 136 4.37 14.12 6.21
C LEU A 136 4.44 15.59 5.76
N ASP A 137 5.29 15.95 4.81
CA ASP A 137 5.31 17.29 4.22
C ASP A 137 3.99 17.60 3.51
N LEU A 138 3.45 16.64 2.76
CA LEU A 138 2.11 16.74 2.17
C LEU A 138 1.02 16.85 3.24
N ALA A 139 1.13 16.06 4.32
CA ALA A 139 0.19 16.15 5.45
C ALA A 139 0.20 17.55 6.09
N GLN A 140 1.36 18.16 6.30
CA GLN A 140 1.48 19.52 6.81
C GLN A 140 0.95 20.56 5.81
N LYS A 141 1.29 20.43 4.52
CA LYS A 141 0.82 21.31 3.44
C LYS A 141 -0.70 21.37 3.37
N TYR A 142 -1.36 20.21 3.47
CA TYR A 142 -2.83 20.10 3.45
C TYR A 142 -3.48 20.29 4.82
N LYS A 143 -2.69 20.52 5.88
CA LYS A 143 -3.17 20.67 7.27
C LYS A 143 -3.96 19.46 7.73
N VAL A 144 -3.44 18.27 7.45
CA VAL A 144 -4.04 17.00 7.87
C VAL A 144 -4.28 17.01 9.38
N SER A 145 -5.48 16.63 9.79
CA SER A 145 -5.90 16.60 11.19
C SER A 145 -5.37 15.37 11.93
N ARG A 146 -5.30 14.24 11.25
CA ARG A 146 -4.75 12.96 11.75
C ARG A 146 -4.46 12.01 10.60
N ILE A 147 -3.64 10.99 10.87
CA ILE A 147 -3.23 9.98 9.92
C ILE A 147 -3.74 8.61 10.38
N PHE A 148 -4.36 7.86 9.48
CA PHE A 148 -4.57 6.42 9.59
C PHE A 148 -3.61 5.71 8.65
N THR A 149 -2.84 4.77 9.17
CA THR A 149 -2.06 3.85 8.35
C THR A 149 -2.70 2.46 8.41
N LEU A 150 -2.72 1.77 7.28
CA LEU A 150 -3.44 0.53 7.12
C LEU A 150 -2.50 -0.59 6.70
N GLY A 151 -2.65 -1.76 7.31
CA GLY A 151 -1.81 -2.90 6.97
C GLY A 151 -2.39 -4.23 7.41
N GLY A 152 -1.61 -5.29 7.19
CA GLY A 152 -1.91 -6.62 7.69
C GLY A 152 -0.95 -7.04 8.79
N TYR A 153 -1.43 -7.78 9.75
CA TYR A 153 -0.64 -8.46 10.77
C TYR A 153 -0.62 -9.96 10.46
N GLY A 154 0.52 -10.46 9.98
CA GLY A 154 0.69 -11.87 9.61
C GLY A 154 0.86 -12.76 10.83
N ILE A 155 -0.02 -13.77 10.98
CA ILE A 155 0.06 -14.74 12.07
C ILE A 155 0.62 -16.11 11.66
N GLY A 156 1.01 -16.26 10.38
CA GLY A 156 1.62 -17.49 9.88
C GLY A 156 0.66 -18.68 9.72
N GLN A 157 -0.64 -18.48 9.90
CA GLN A 157 -1.68 -19.50 9.74
C GLN A 157 -2.98 -18.85 9.25
N LEU A 158 -3.91 -19.65 8.74
CA LEU A 158 -5.20 -19.14 8.30
C LEU A 158 -5.97 -18.52 9.47
N VAL A 159 -6.60 -17.38 9.23
CA VAL A 159 -7.36 -16.64 10.22
C VAL A 159 -8.78 -17.18 10.27
N GLU A 160 -9.20 -17.72 11.41
CA GLU A 160 -10.56 -18.22 11.60
C GLU A 160 -11.54 -17.07 11.92
N LYS A 161 -11.12 -16.16 12.77
CA LYS A 161 -11.91 -14.99 13.18
C LYS A 161 -11.15 -13.70 12.89
N GLN A 162 -11.73 -12.87 12.06
CA GLN A 162 -11.14 -11.57 11.74
C GLN A 162 -11.16 -10.64 12.94
N SER A 163 -10.04 -10.00 13.22
CA SER A 163 -9.91 -8.89 14.17
C SER A 163 -8.95 -7.83 13.62
N VAL A 164 -9.00 -6.65 14.22
CA VAL A 164 -8.15 -5.52 13.85
C VAL A 164 -7.33 -5.12 15.06
N LEU A 165 -6.03 -5.21 14.91
CA LEU A 165 -5.07 -4.72 15.89
C LEU A 165 -4.78 -3.25 15.64
N GLY A 166 -4.45 -2.52 16.71
CA GLY A 166 -4.13 -1.11 16.63
C GLY A 166 -2.79 -0.75 17.28
N ALA A 167 -2.19 0.31 16.76
CA ALA A 167 -1.12 1.05 17.42
C ALA A 167 -1.35 2.55 17.18
N ALA A 168 -1.01 3.39 18.13
CA ALA A 168 -1.17 4.83 17.99
C ALA A 168 0.00 5.58 18.62
N ASN A 169 0.24 6.81 18.18
CA ASN A 169 1.29 7.66 18.74
C ASN A 169 0.82 8.50 19.94
N GLU A 170 -0.48 8.44 20.27
CA GLU A 170 -1.09 9.13 21.41
C GLU A 170 -2.09 8.22 22.12
N ILE A 171 -2.10 8.26 23.44
CA ILE A 171 -2.99 7.40 24.25
C ILE A 171 -4.48 7.70 23.99
N GLY A 172 -4.82 8.96 23.73
CA GLY A 172 -6.22 9.34 23.44
C GLY A 172 -6.78 8.63 22.20
N LEU A 173 -5.94 8.35 21.20
CA LEU A 173 -6.34 7.61 20.00
C LEU A 173 -6.54 6.12 20.30
N VAL A 174 -5.75 5.55 21.21
CA VAL A 174 -5.96 4.16 21.68
C VAL A 174 -7.34 4.02 22.30
N GLU A 175 -7.70 4.90 23.22
CA GLU A 175 -9.01 4.87 23.89
C GLU A 175 -10.18 5.17 22.93
N GLU A 176 -9.95 6.02 21.93
CA GLU A 176 -10.93 6.26 20.87
C GLU A 176 -11.19 4.99 20.07
N MET A 177 -10.14 4.30 19.63
CA MET A 177 -10.24 3.15 18.72
C MET A 177 -10.74 1.87 19.41
N LYS A 178 -10.50 1.70 20.69
CA LYS A 178 -11.10 0.63 21.50
C LYS A 178 -12.64 0.61 21.38
N LYS A 179 -13.28 1.78 21.22
CA LYS A 179 -14.74 1.90 21.04
C LYS A 179 -15.26 1.27 19.75
N TYR A 180 -14.40 1.15 18.75
CA TYR A 180 -14.70 0.53 17.45
C TYR A 180 -14.24 -0.93 17.35
N GLY A 181 -13.84 -1.52 18.50
CA GLY A 181 -13.42 -2.93 18.56
C GLY A 181 -12.00 -3.19 18.10
N VAL A 182 -11.16 -2.15 18.05
CA VAL A 182 -9.72 -2.32 17.78
C VAL A 182 -9.04 -2.89 19.02
N GLU A 183 -8.29 -3.97 18.84
CA GLU A 183 -7.52 -4.62 19.89
C GLU A 183 -6.13 -4.01 19.99
N PHE A 184 -5.69 -3.69 21.20
CA PHE A 184 -4.33 -3.21 21.49
C PHE A 184 -3.63 -4.24 22.37
N ARG A 185 -2.50 -4.75 21.91
CA ARG A 185 -1.72 -5.74 22.65
C ARG A 185 -0.85 -5.05 23.69
N GLU A 186 -1.35 -4.99 24.91
CA GLU A 186 -0.67 -4.36 26.05
C GLU A 186 0.46 -5.24 26.61
N GLU A 187 0.39 -6.57 26.42
CA GLU A 187 1.27 -7.55 27.03
C GLU A 187 2.42 -8.05 26.12
N GLU A 188 2.49 -7.57 24.87
CA GLU A 188 3.60 -7.91 23.96
C GLU A 188 4.55 -6.71 23.78
N PRO A 189 5.39 -6.39 24.78
CA PRO A 189 6.40 -5.35 24.62
C PRO A 189 7.41 -5.81 23.56
N GLY A 190 7.65 -4.96 22.55
CA GLY A 190 8.65 -5.21 21.51
C GLY A 190 8.09 -5.54 20.12
N GLY A 191 6.80 -5.48 19.92
CA GLY A 191 6.20 -5.50 18.57
C GLY A 191 6.70 -4.32 17.72
N SER A 192 6.93 -4.54 16.43
CA SER A 192 7.34 -3.48 15.48
C SER A 192 6.40 -3.42 14.29
N ILE A 193 6.16 -2.20 13.81
CA ILE A 193 5.46 -1.95 12.55
C ILE A 193 6.50 -1.43 11.57
N VAL A 194 6.74 -2.20 10.51
CA VAL A 194 7.78 -1.92 9.53
C VAL A 194 7.20 -1.13 8.35
N GLY A 195 8.03 -0.32 7.71
CA GLY A 195 7.68 0.44 6.51
C GLY A 195 7.00 1.78 6.80
N ALA A 196 6.35 2.31 5.78
CA ALA A 196 5.71 3.64 5.84
C ALA A 196 4.67 3.73 6.95
N SER A 197 3.89 2.67 7.17
CA SER A 197 2.83 2.63 8.19
C SER A 197 3.38 2.89 9.60
N GLY A 198 4.50 2.25 9.98
CA GLY A 198 5.13 2.47 11.28
C GLY A 198 5.84 3.82 11.38
N LEU A 199 6.57 4.20 10.33
CA LEU A 199 7.31 5.45 10.30
C LEU A 199 6.40 6.68 10.34
N LEU A 200 5.23 6.64 9.69
CA LEU A 200 4.23 7.72 9.77
C LEU A 200 3.73 7.95 11.20
N LEU A 201 3.62 6.91 12.03
CA LEU A 201 3.29 7.07 13.45
C LEU A 201 4.43 7.74 14.21
N GLY A 202 5.64 7.18 14.07
CA GLY A 202 6.82 7.64 14.81
C GLY A 202 7.22 9.08 14.46
N LEU A 203 7.43 9.33 13.17
CA LEU A 203 7.81 10.65 12.67
C LEU A 203 6.66 11.66 12.77
N GLY A 204 5.41 11.19 12.57
CA GLY A 204 4.20 11.99 12.79
C GLY A 204 4.13 12.54 14.21
N ARG A 205 4.49 11.74 15.23
CA ARG A 205 4.60 12.20 16.62
C ARG A 205 5.60 13.33 16.78
N LEU A 206 6.77 13.23 16.14
CA LEU A 206 7.79 14.28 16.19
C LEU A 206 7.33 15.59 15.54
N ARG A 207 6.41 15.48 14.56
CA ARG A 207 5.80 16.64 13.87
C ARG A 207 4.47 17.10 14.50
N GLY A 208 4.05 16.50 15.61
CA GLY A 208 2.81 16.85 16.32
C GLY A 208 1.55 16.48 15.53
N ILE A 209 1.62 15.44 14.66
CA ILE A 209 0.48 14.94 13.90
C ILE A 209 -0.03 13.66 14.56
N PRO A 210 -1.27 13.63 15.06
CA PRO A 210 -1.90 12.43 15.61
C PRO A 210 -1.95 11.34 14.54
N ALA A 211 -1.50 10.12 14.86
CA ALA A 211 -1.46 9.03 13.90
C ALA A 211 -1.74 7.68 14.57
N MET A 212 -2.43 6.80 13.84
CA MET A 212 -2.74 5.45 14.28
C MET A 212 -2.64 4.46 13.13
N CYS A 213 -2.29 3.22 13.46
CA CYS A 213 -2.25 2.10 12.54
C CYS A 213 -3.37 1.13 12.83
N LEU A 214 -4.05 0.65 11.79
CA LEU A 214 -5.03 -0.41 11.84
C LEU A 214 -4.49 -1.61 11.06
N LEU A 215 -4.29 -2.72 11.75
CA LEU A 215 -3.70 -3.94 11.19
C LEU A 215 -4.74 -5.06 11.24
N GLY A 216 -5.21 -5.48 10.09
CA GLY A 216 -6.09 -6.64 10.01
C GLY A 216 -5.31 -7.95 10.15
N LEU A 217 -5.82 -8.90 10.94
CA LEU A 217 -5.22 -10.23 11.04
C LEU A 217 -5.25 -10.92 9.68
N THR A 218 -4.13 -11.48 9.26
CA THR A 218 -4.00 -12.22 8.00
C THR A 218 -3.05 -13.39 8.14
N SER A 219 -3.14 -14.36 7.23
CA SER A 219 -2.14 -15.44 7.17
C SER A 219 -0.75 -14.91 6.85
N GLY A 220 -0.66 -13.82 6.11
CA GLY A 220 0.59 -13.22 5.65
C GLY A 220 1.11 -13.76 4.32
N TYR A 221 0.55 -14.85 3.80
CA TYR A 221 1.04 -15.51 2.57
C TYR A 221 0.24 -15.15 1.32
N LEU A 222 -1.02 -14.78 1.49
CA LEU A 222 -1.96 -14.49 0.40
C LEU A 222 -2.51 -13.07 0.53
N VAL A 223 -2.96 -12.52 -0.57
CA VAL A 223 -3.80 -11.32 -0.56
C VAL A 223 -5.06 -11.63 0.24
N ASP A 224 -5.44 -10.75 1.16
CA ASP A 224 -6.51 -11.03 2.13
C ASP A 224 -7.62 -9.96 2.12
N PRO A 225 -8.59 -10.09 1.19
CA PRO A 225 -9.73 -9.18 1.14
C PRO A 225 -10.65 -9.25 2.36
N LYS A 226 -10.69 -10.37 3.11
CA LYS A 226 -11.46 -10.47 4.36
C LYS A 226 -10.88 -9.60 5.45
N SER A 227 -9.57 -9.66 5.60
CA SER A 227 -8.84 -8.80 6.51
C SER A 227 -9.03 -7.32 6.13
N ALA A 228 -8.97 -7.00 4.83
CA ALA A 228 -9.24 -5.66 4.32
C ALA A 228 -10.67 -5.17 4.66
N GLN A 229 -11.69 -6.04 4.54
CA GLN A 229 -13.06 -5.71 4.95
C GLN A 229 -13.16 -5.37 6.44
N ALA A 230 -12.47 -6.13 7.30
CA ALA A 230 -12.47 -5.87 8.75
C ALA A 230 -11.86 -4.49 9.06
N VAL A 231 -10.71 -4.18 8.44
CA VAL A 231 -10.06 -2.87 8.59
C VAL A 231 -10.94 -1.74 8.04
N LEU A 232 -11.50 -1.90 6.85
CA LEU A 232 -12.39 -0.89 6.24
C LEU A 232 -13.60 -0.62 7.12
N LYS A 233 -14.21 -1.65 7.70
CA LYS A 233 -15.36 -1.50 8.60
C LYS A 233 -15.02 -0.63 9.81
N VAL A 234 -13.89 -0.88 10.46
CA VAL A 234 -13.42 -0.08 11.60
C VAL A 234 -13.15 1.35 11.17
N LEU A 235 -12.45 1.55 10.06
CA LEU A 235 -12.12 2.87 9.52
C LEU A 235 -13.39 3.67 9.18
N CYS A 236 -14.36 3.05 8.53
CA CYS A 236 -15.66 3.68 8.21
C CYS A 236 -16.43 4.10 9.47
N GLN A 237 -16.43 3.27 10.51
CA GLN A 237 -17.05 3.62 11.79
C GLN A 237 -16.35 4.81 12.45
N ALA A 238 -15.00 4.80 12.47
CA ALA A 238 -14.21 5.86 13.09
C ALA A 238 -14.34 7.21 12.36
N LEU A 239 -14.54 7.19 11.04
CA LEU A 239 -14.66 8.39 10.21
C LEU A 239 -16.10 8.75 9.85
N ASN A 240 -17.09 7.97 10.32
CA ASN A 240 -18.50 8.11 9.96
C ASN A 240 -18.71 8.16 8.44
N LEU A 241 -18.06 7.21 7.71
CA LEU A 241 -18.18 7.06 6.27
C LEU A 241 -19.16 5.94 5.92
N GLU A 242 -19.99 6.20 4.92
CA GLU A 242 -20.86 5.18 4.32
C GLU A 242 -20.24 4.73 2.99
N ILE A 243 -19.62 3.56 2.98
CA ILE A 243 -18.92 2.98 1.84
C ILE A 243 -19.52 1.63 1.49
N GLY A 244 -19.79 1.40 0.21
CA GLY A 244 -20.19 0.09 -0.31
C GLY A 244 -19.10 -0.95 -0.05
N MET A 245 -19.49 -2.17 0.37
CA MET A 245 -18.54 -3.24 0.70
C MET A 245 -18.54 -4.36 -0.35
N GLN A 246 -19.37 -4.23 -1.39
CA GLN A 246 -19.65 -5.36 -2.29
C GLN A 246 -18.40 -5.81 -3.05
N ALA A 247 -17.66 -4.91 -3.64
CA ALA A 247 -16.46 -5.28 -4.41
C ALA A 247 -15.39 -6.01 -3.58
N LEU A 248 -15.22 -5.65 -2.28
CA LEU A 248 -14.33 -6.41 -1.40
C LEU A 248 -14.91 -7.76 -0.99
N LYS A 249 -16.23 -7.89 -0.87
CA LYS A 249 -16.89 -9.17 -0.59
C LYS A 249 -16.71 -10.14 -1.74
N ASP A 250 -16.94 -9.68 -2.97
CA ASP A 250 -16.78 -10.49 -4.17
C ASP A 250 -15.34 -11.00 -4.30
N ARG A 251 -14.35 -10.13 -4.07
CA ARG A 251 -12.92 -10.53 -4.03
C ARG A 251 -12.61 -11.53 -2.91
N ALA A 252 -13.27 -11.40 -1.75
CA ALA A 252 -13.08 -12.34 -0.65
C ALA A 252 -13.63 -13.73 -0.98
N GLU A 253 -14.81 -13.81 -1.60
CA GLU A 253 -15.41 -15.07 -2.07
C GLU A 253 -14.57 -15.75 -3.15
N GLU A 254 -14.00 -14.97 -4.07
CA GLU A 254 -13.06 -15.51 -5.07
C GLU A 254 -11.81 -16.10 -4.41
N MET A 255 -11.25 -15.40 -3.44
CA MET A 255 -10.05 -15.87 -2.73
C MET A 255 -10.34 -17.12 -1.89
N GLU A 256 -11.52 -17.24 -1.27
CA GLU A 256 -11.92 -18.47 -0.56
C GLU A 256 -11.89 -19.69 -1.48
N LYS A 257 -12.41 -19.57 -2.68
CA LYS A 257 -12.38 -20.66 -3.68
C LYS A 257 -10.94 -21.07 -4.04
N VAL A 258 -10.03 -20.10 -4.09
CA VAL A 258 -8.59 -20.39 -4.34
C VAL A 258 -7.99 -21.13 -3.14
N ILE A 259 -8.27 -20.67 -1.91
CA ILE A 259 -7.78 -21.31 -0.67
C ILE A 259 -8.31 -22.75 -0.55
N GLU A 260 -9.58 -22.99 -0.85
CA GLU A 260 -10.17 -24.33 -0.83
C GLU A 260 -9.48 -25.27 -1.83
N ARG A 261 -9.24 -24.80 -3.05
CA ARG A 261 -8.50 -25.58 -4.06
C ARG A 261 -7.07 -25.91 -3.62
N LEU A 262 -6.37 -24.95 -2.99
CA LEU A 262 -5.02 -25.21 -2.46
C LEU A 262 -5.05 -26.26 -1.35
N LYS A 263 -6.02 -26.21 -0.43
CA LYS A 263 -6.20 -27.22 0.62
C LYS A 263 -6.51 -28.60 0.06
N GLU A 264 -7.30 -28.69 -1.01
CA GLU A 264 -7.60 -29.95 -1.70
C GLU A 264 -6.35 -30.53 -2.37
N MET A 265 -5.54 -29.66 -3.02
CA MET A 265 -4.27 -30.08 -3.61
C MET A 265 -3.27 -30.58 -2.59
N GLU A 266 -3.12 -29.91 -1.45
CA GLU A 266 -2.28 -30.38 -0.35
C GLU A 266 -2.72 -31.75 0.17
N LYS A 267 -4.02 -31.95 0.41
CA LYS A 267 -4.58 -33.24 0.83
C LYS A 267 -4.35 -34.35 -0.20
N ALA A 268 -4.38 -34.02 -1.50
CA ALA A 268 -4.13 -34.98 -2.57
C ALA A 268 -2.65 -35.35 -2.71
N GLN A 269 -1.73 -34.49 -2.26
CA GLN A 269 -0.28 -34.71 -2.32
C GLN A 269 0.31 -35.43 -1.09
N ILE A 270 -0.46 -35.61 -0.01
CA ILE A 270 -0.04 -36.44 1.11
C ILE A 270 -0.09 -37.89 0.65
N PRO A 271 1.06 -38.57 0.43
CA PRO A 271 1.04 -39.99 0.06
C PRO A 271 0.39 -40.78 1.19
N ARG A 272 -0.58 -41.64 0.87
CA ARG A 272 -1.12 -42.66 1.78
C ARG A 272 -0.07 -43.76 2.10
N HIS A 273 1.15 -43.34 2.47
CA HIS A 273 2.23 -44.24 2.86
C HIS A 273 2.55 -44.06 4.33
N ARG A 274 1.72 -44.66 5.18
CA ARG A 274 2.11 -44.97 6.56
C ARG A 274 1.23 -45.99 7.31
N GLU A 275 0.57 -46.89 6.64
CA GLU A 275 -0.15 -47.99 7.38
C GLU A 275 0.28 -49.41 7.03
N GLU A 276 1.26 -49.64 6.17
CA GLU A 276 1.64 -51.03 5.78
C GLU A 276 3.04 -51.48 6.23
N GLU A 277 3.82 -50.72 7.00
CA GLU A 277 5.17 -51.13 7.41
C GLU A 277 5.30 -51.48 8.90
N LEU A 278 4.25 -51.71 9.64
CA LEU A 278 4.33 -52.26 11.02
C LEU A 278 3.97 -53.74 11.13
N GLY A 279 3.96 -54.47 10.04
CA GLY A 279 3.59 -55.89 9.99
C GLY A 279 4.72 -56.92 9.97
N TYR A 280 6.01 -56.56 10.07
CA TYR A 280 7.09 -57.53 9.94
C TYR A 280 8.17 -57.41 11.02
N ILE A 281 7.82 -57.70 12.25
CA ILE A 281 8.77 -58.22 13.27
C ILE A 281 8.06 -59.31 14.05
N ARG A 282 8.34 -60.54 13.69
CA ARG A 282 8.28 -61.72 14.54
C ARG A 282 9.59 -62.47 14.43
#